data_e0afd92078bb2511e766013b2eeeb323
#
_entry.id   e0afd92078bb2511e766013b2eeeb323
#
_cell.length_a   1.000
_cell.length_b   1.000
_cell.length_c   1.000
_cell.angle_alpha   90.00
_cell.angle_beta   90.00
_cell.angle_gamma   90.00
#
_symmetry.space_group_name_H-M   'P 1'
#
loop_
_entity.id
_entity.type
_entity.pdbx_description
1 polymer ?
#
loop_
_entity_poly.entity_id
_entity_poly.type
_entity_poly.pdbx_seq_one_letter_code
_entity_poly.pdbx_strand_id
1 'polypeptide(L)'
;MIDSIQTMYLSTLDSAPGTVSQVRATAQELIRAAKLHDVALLVVGHVTKDGAIAGPRVLEHMVDTVLYFEGDRSHHFRILRGVKNRFGATDEIGVFEMVETGLSEVPNPSELFLADRRDEVTGAVVFAGIEGSRPVLVEIEALVAPST
;
A
#
# COMPACT_ATOMS: atom_id res chain seq x y z
N MET A 1 -0.82 -1.95 18.22
CA MET A 1 -1.39 -1.54 16.93
C MET A 1 -2.53 -0.56 17.16
N ILE A 2 -2.63 0.49 16.35
CA ILE A 2 -3.72 1.49 16.35
C ILE A 2 -4.43 1.43 14.99
N ASP A 3 -5.70 1.07 14.98
CA ASP A 3 -6.55 1.02 13.78
C ASP A 3 -7.89 1.72 14.10
N SER A 4 -8.06 2.94 13.62
CA SER A 4 -7.18 3.77 12.81
C SER A 4 -6.77 5.06 13.56
N ILE A 5 -5.72 5.69 13.09
CA ILE A 5 -5.26 6.96 13.68
C ILE A 5 -6.30 8.07 13.56
N GLN A 6 -7.18 8.00 12.56
CA GLN A 6 -8.23 8.98 12.34
C GLN A 6 -9.31 8.99 13.43
N THR A 7 -9.47 7.90 14.17
CA THR A 7 -10.43 7.81 15.28
C THR A 7 -9.85 8.29 16.60
N MET A 8 -8.54 8.48 16.66
CA MET A 8 -7.85 8.95 17.86
C MET A 8 -7.97 10.47 18.00
N TYR A 9 -8.04 10.93 19.24
CA TYR A 9 -8.08 12.36 19.52
C TYR A 9 -7.45 12.70 20.88
N LEU A 10 -6.97 13.93 21.00
CA LEU A 10 -6.54 14.53 22.24
C LEU A 10 -7.60 15.54 22.69
N SER A 11 -8.12 15.40 23.91
CA SER A 11 -9.13 16.29 24.47
C SER A 11 -8.62 17.73 24.71
N THR A 12 -7.31 17.94 24.62
CA THR A 12 -6.66 19.25 24.75
C THR A 12 -6.73 20.10 23.48
N LEU A 13 -7.21 19.53 22.37
CA LEU A 13 -7.36 20.22 21.08
C LEU A 13 -8.84 20.36 20.73
N ASP A 14 -9.27 21.59 20.43
CA ASP A 14 -10.66 21.91 20.04
C ASP A 14 -11.02 21.52 18.60
N SER A 15 -10.29 20.60 17.98
CA SER A 15 -10.55 20.13 16.63
C SER A 15 -11.15 18.72 16.63
N ALA A 16 -12.01 18.44 15.65
CA ALA A 16 -12.66 17.13 15.54
C ALA A 16 -11.65 15.99 15.25
N PRO A 17 -11.95 14.75 15.70
CA PRO A 17 -11.19 13.57 15.30
C PRO A 17 -11.05 13.47 13.79
N GLY A 18 -9.93 12.95 13.30
CA GLY A 18 -9.64 12.81 11.86
C GLY A 18 -9.15 14.08 11.17
N THR A 19 -9.16 15.24 11.83
CA THR A 19 -8.54 16.45 11.29
C THR A 19 -7.01 16.35 11.28
N VAL A 20 -6.34 17.13 10.41
CA VAL A 20 -4.87 17.15 10.29
C VAL A 20 -4.20 17.43 11.64
N SER A 21 -4.73 18.40 12.38
CA SER A 21 -4.24 18.80 13.71
C SER A 21 -4.32 17.66 14.71
N GLN A 22 -5.47 16.99 14.80
CA GLN A 22 -5.67 15.85 15.71
C GLN A 22 -4.79 14.66 15.33
N VAL A 23 -4.78 14.25 14.06
CA VAL A 23 -3.96 13.13 13.60
C VAL A 23 -2.49 13.38 13.87
N ARG A 24 -2.00 14.59 13.62
CA ARG A 24 -0.60 14.95 13.87
C ARG A 24 -0.25 14.91 15.35
N ALA A 25 -1.09 15.51 16.19
CA ALA A 25 -0.81 15.60 17.62
C ALA A 25 -0.91 14.23 18.32
N THR A 26 -1.93 13.44 17.99
CA THR A 26 -2.07 12.07 18.53
C THR A 26 -0.93 11.17 18.09
N ALA A 27 -0.53 11.24 16.82
CA ALA A 27 0.62 10.48 16.33
C ALA A 27 1.92 10.87 17.06
N GLN A 28 2.13 12.16 17.32
CA GLN A 28 3.30 12.63 18.04
C GLN A 28 3.36 12.07 19.47
N GLU A 29 2.24 12.07 20.18
CA GLU A 29 2.17 11.50 21.54
C GLU A 29 2.37 9.98 21.53
N LEU A 30 1.77 9.27 20.59
CA LEU A 30 1.95 7.82 20.46
C LEU A 30 3.39 7.44 20.13
N ILE A 31 4.04 8.18 19.20
CA ILE A 31 5.45 7.95 18.84
C ILE A 31 6.35 8.24 20.04
N ARG A 32 6.07 9.31 20.79
CA ARG A 32 6.83 9.64 22.00
C ARG A 32 6.71 8.54 23.05
N ALA A 33 5.49 8.05 23.29
CA ALA A 33 5.25 6.95 24.22
C ALA A 33 5.93 5.65 23.77
N ALA A 34 5.85 5.31 22.48
CA ALA A 34 6.50 4.14 21.93
C ALA A 34 8.02 4.18 22.13
N LYS A 35 8.65 5.32 21.86
CA LYS A 35 10.08 5.52 22.09
C LYS A 35 10.49 5.48 23.56
N LEU A 36 9.66 6.03 24.44
CA LEU A 36 9.92 6.03 25.87
C LEU A 36 9.88 4.62 26.48
N HIS A 37 9.00 3.77 25.96
CA HIS A 37 8.78 2.42 26.45
C HIS A 37 9.47 1.34 25.62
N ASP A 38 10.23 1.72 24.58
CA ASP A 38 10.93 0.83 23.66
C ASP A 38 9.99 -0.22 23.05
N VAL A 39 8.83 0.21 22.57
CA VAL A 39 7.83 -0.65 21.91
C VAL A 39 7.66 -0.31 20.45
N ALA A 40 7.44 -1.32 19.62
CA ALA A 40 7.07 -1.13 18.23
C ALA A 40 5.62 -0.63 18.12
N LEU A 41 5.43 0.48 17.39
CA LEU A 41 4.12 1.07 17.14
C LEU A 41 3.71 0.86 15.68
N LEU A 42 2.62 0.12 15.46
CA LEU A 42 1.97 -0.01 14.17
C LEU A 42 0.74 0.89 14.14
N VAL A 43 0.72 1.83 13.20
CA VAL A 43 -0.38 2.78 13.00
C VAL A 43 -1.03 2.53 11.65
N VAL A 44 -2.32 2.25 11.65
CA VAL A 44 -3.11 2.09 10.43
C VAL A 44 -3.81 3.41 10.11
N GLY A 45 -3.70 3.85 8.86
CA GLY A 45 -4.36 5.04 8.34
C GLY A 45 -5.08 4.75 7.04
N HIS A 46 -6.19 5.43 6.81
CA HIS A 46 -6.96 5.31 5.57
C HIS A 46 -6.64 6.47 4.62
N VAL A 47 -6.42 6.15 3.35
CA VAL A 47 -6.31 7.13 2.26
C VAL A 47 -7.71 7.39 1.73
N THR A 48 -8.16 8.66 1.74
CA THR A 48 -9.41 9.04 1.08
C THR A 48 -9.17 9.33 -0.39
N LYS A 49 -10.17 9.03 -1.24
CA LYS A 49 -10.10 9.27 -2.69
C LYS A 49 -9.83 10.73 -3.06
N ASP A 50 -10.24 11.66 -2.20
CA ASP A 50 -10.18 13.10 -2.49
C ASP A 50 -8.94 13.80 -1.89
N GLY A 51 -8.05 13.07 -1.20
CA GLY A 51 -6.84 13.64 -0.59
C GLY A 51 -7.09 14.72 0.48
N ALA A 52 -8.35 14.98 0.82
CA ALA A 52 -8.79 16.11 1.65
C ALA A 52 -8.77 15.84 3.17
N ILE A 53 -8.80 14.58 3.58
CA ILE A 53 -8.66 14.25 5.00
C ILE A 53 -7.17 14.05 5.28
N ALA A 54 -6.73 14.42 6.47
CA ALA A 54 -5.37 14.24 6.98
C ALA A 54 -4.92 12.80 6.76
N GLY A 55 -4.51 12.56 5.55
CA GLY A 55 -4.13 11.25 5.08
C GLY A 55 -2.72 10.89 5.55
N PRO A 56 -2.24 9.75 5.16
CA PRO A 56 -0.93 9.19 5.51
C PRO A 56 0.23 10.17 5.31
N ARG A 57 0.16 11.10 4.35
CA ARG A 57 1.22 12.08 4.06
C ARG A 57 1.66 12.90 5.28
N VAL A 58 0.75 13.21 6.21
CA VAL A 58 1.11 13.94 7.44
C VAL A 58 1.99 13.08 8.33
N LEU A 59 1.75 11.77 8.36
CA LEU A 59 2.46 10.80 9.20
C LEU A 59 3.77 10.32 8.58
N GLU A 60 3.89 10.35 7.25
CA GLU A 60 5.07 9.84 6.52
C GLU A 60 6.39 10.44 7.02
N HIS A 61 6.36 11.73 7.40
CA HIS A 61 7.55 12.40 7.91
C HIS A 61 7.83 12.08 9.39
N MET A 62 6.85 11.58 10.13
CA MET A 62 6.93 11.34 11.56
C MET A 62 7.34 9.92 11.93
N VAL A 63 7.08 8.95 11.03
CA VAL A 63 7.32 7.52 11.25
C VAL A 63 8.61 7.05 10.57
N ASP A 64 9.13 5.92 11.01
CA ASP A 64 10.39 5.35 10.49
C ASP A 64 10.16 4.55 9.21
N THR A 65 9.01 3.89 9.09
CA THR A 65 8.64 3.06 7.94
C THR A 65 7.22 3.40 7.50
N VAL A 66 6.98 3.45 6.19
CA VAL A 66 5.67 3.63 5.58
C VAL A 66 5.44 2.50 4.59
N LEU A 67 4.34 1.80 4.78
CA LEU A 67 3.87 0.74 3.90
C LEU A 67 2.52 1.14 3.30
N TYR A 68 2.39 1.02 1.98
CA TYR A 68 1.12 1.15 1.30
C TYR A 68 0.54 -0.23 1.01
N PHE A 69 -0.73 -0.38 1.34
CA PHE A 69 -1.49 -1.58 1.03
C PHE A 69 -2.52 -1.22 -0.05
N GLU A 70 -2.21 -1.62 -1.26
CA GLU A 70 -2.93 -1.23 -2.46
C GLU A 70 -3.75 -2.40 -3.00
N GLY A 71 -4.90 -2.11 -3.60
CA GLY A 71 -5.70 -3.11 -4.27
C GLY A 71 -6.88 -2.51 -5.00
N ASP A 72 -7.20 -3.07 -6.15
CA ASP A 72 -8.38 -2.73 -6.92
C ASP A 72 -9.53 -3.69 -6.57
N ARG A 73 -10.76 -3.19 -6.63
CA ARG A 73 -11.98 -4.01 -6.42
C ARG A 73 -12.22 -5.01 -7.55
N SER A 74 -11.68 -4.74 -8.72
CA SER A 74 -11.77 -5.62 -9.89
C SER A 74 -10.80 -6.80 -9.85
N HIS A 75 -9.78 -6.75 -8.98
CA HIS A 75 -8.78 -7.81 -8.86
C HIS A 75 -8.75 -8.37 -7.44
N HIS A 76 -8.60 -9.70 -7.33
CA HIS A 76 -8.50 -10.38 -6.04
C HIS A 76 -7.15 -10.15 -5.34
N PHE A 77 -6.22 -9.45 -6.01
CA PHE A 77 -4.88 -9.25 -5.48
C PHE A 77 -4.74 -7.95 -4.70
N ARG A 78 -3.81 -7.98 -3.76
CA ARG A 78 -3.39 -6.85 -2.94
C ARG A 78 -1.87 -6.75 -2.98
N ILE A 79 -1.37 -5.53 -3.08
CA ILE A 79 0.07 -5.26 -3.12
C ILE A 79 0.45 -4.48 -1.86
N LEU A 80 1.42 -4.98 -1.13
CA LEU A 80 2.07 -4.28 -0.03
C LEU A 80 3.38 -3.69 -0.55
N ARG A 81 3.51 -2.38 -0.50
CA ARG A 81 4.65 -1.66 -1.04
C ARG A 81 5.33 -0.82 0.05
N GLY A 82 6.65 -0.92 0.15
CA GLY A 82 7.46 0.01 0.92
C GLY A 82 7.56 1.36 0.23
N VAL A 83 7.16 2.45 0.91
CA VAL A 83 7.27 3.82 0.38
C VAL A 83 8.39 4.59 1.09
N LYS A 84 8.60 4.29 2.35
CA LYS A 84 9.68 4.82 3.17
C LYS A 84 10.18 3.76 4.12
N ASN A 85 11.49 3.65 4.23
CA ASN A 85 12.11 2.80 5.25
C ASN A 85 13.43 3.44 5.69
N ARG A 86 13.51 3.84 6.96
CA ARG A 86 14.72 4.46 7.52
C ARG A 86 15.85 3.44 7.71
N PHE A 87 15.52 2.16 7.78
CA PHE A 87 16.45 1.09 8.16
C PHE A 87 16.84 0.17 7.01
N GLY A 88 16.36 0.43 5.78
CA GLY A 88 16.65 -0.39 4.63
C GLY A 88 16.02 0.12 3.33
N ALA A 89 16.11 -0.69 2.29
CA ALA A 89 15.54 -0.41 0.98
C ALA A 89 14.00 -0.46 1.00
N THR A 90 13.38 0.14 -0.03
CA THR A 90 11.94 0.14 -0.26
C THR A 90 11.55 -0.59 -1.55
N ASP A 91 12.49 -1.28 -2.16
CA ASP A 91 12.36 -1.90 -3.49
C ASP A 91 11.58 -3.23 -3.47
N GLU A 92 11.26 -3.73 -2.28
CA GLU A 92 10.52 -4.96 -2.11
C GLU A 92 9.02 -4.72 -2.14
N ILE A 93 8.30 -5.63 -2.80
CA ILE A 93 6.83 -5.68 -2.79
C ILE A 93 6.36 -7.04 -2.30
N GLY A 94 5.28 -7.05 -1.52
CA GLY A 94 4.52 -8.25 -1.18
C GLY A 94 3.24 -8.32 -2.02
N VAL A 95 2.96 -9.46 -2.62
CA VAL A 95 1.71 -9.69 -3.35
C VAL A 95 0.88 -10.72 -2.60
N PHE A 96 -0.39 -10.40 -2.38
CA PHE A 96 -1.33 -11.24 -1.66
C PHE A 96 -2.61 -11.42 -2.49
N GLU A 97 -3.20 -12.59 -2.37
CA GLU A 97 -4.51 -12.90 -2.93
C GLU A 97 -5.57 -12.88 -1.82
N MET A 98 -6.74 -12.33 -2.12
CA MET A 98 -7.88 -12.38 -1.21
C MET A 98 -8.64 -13.68 -1.45
N VAL A 99 -8.54 -14.60 -0.49
CA VAL A 99 -9.26 -15.88 -0.49
C VAL A 99 -10.32 -15.89 0.63
N GLU A 100 -11.17 -16.91 0.68
CA GLU A 100 -12.24 -17.01 1.69
C GLU A 100 -11.73 -16.96 3.14
N THR A 101 -10.53 -17.44 3.39
CA THR A 101 -9.88 -17.45 4.71
C THR A 101 -9.13 -16.16 5.04
N GLY A 102 -9.06 -15.19 4.11
CA GLY A 102 -8.35 -13.93 4.26
C GLY A 102 -7.27 -13.70 3.19
N LEU A 103 -6.16 -13.09 3.56
CA LEU A 103 -5.03 -12.83 2.68
C LEU A 103 -4.09 -14.03 2.64
N SER A 104 -3.78 -14.51 1.44
CA SER A 104 -2.77 -15.53 1.16
C SER A 104 -1.60 -14.92 0.41
N GLU A 105 -0.38 -15.21 0.80
CA GLU A 105 0.81 -14.76 0.08
C GLU A 105 0.91 -15.41 -1.30
N VAL A 106 1.32 -14.63 -2.28
CA VAL A 106 1.63 -15.10 -3.64
C VAL A 106 3.13 -15.10 -3.85
N PRO A 107 3.79 -16.28 -3.78
CA PRO A 107 5.25 -16.36 -3.86
C PRO A 107 5.80 -15.95 -5.22
N ASN A 108 5.05 -16.22 -6.31
CA ASN A 108 5.43 -15.90 -7.67
C ASN A 108 4.36 -15.04 -8.37
N PRO A 109 4.43 -13.71 -8.29
CA PRO A 109 3.47 -12.84 -8.94
C PRO A 109 3.42 -12.98 -10.48
N SER A 110 4.52 -13.41 -11.10
CA SER A 110 4.56 -13.62 -12.57
C SER A 110 3.57 -14.69 -13.02
N GLU A 111 3.30 -15.69 -12.21
CA GLU A 111 2.29 -16.72 -12.54
C GLU A 111 0.89 -16.12 -12.61
N LEU A 112 0.59 -15.11 -11.79
CA LEU A 112 -0.71 -14.44 -11.80
C LEU A 112 -0.89 -13.60 -13.08
N PHE A 113 0.13 -12.85 -13.45
CA PHE A 113 0.07 -12.00 -14.64
C PHE A 113 0.07 -12.79 -15.95
N LEU A 114 0.40 -14.08 -15.89
CA LEU A 114 0.41 -15.00 -17.04
C LEU A 114 -0.69 -16.07 -16.95
N ALA A 115 -1.46 -16.13 -15.85
CA ALA A 115 -2.45 -17.19 -15.63
C ALA A 115 -3.60 -17.18 -16.66
N ASP A 116 -3.99 -15.98 -17.13
CA ASP A 116 -5.05 -15.80 -18.13
C ASP A 116 -4.52 -15.83 -19.59
N ARG A 117 -3.23 -16.13 -19.76
CA ARG A 117 -2.61 -16.18 -21.07
C ARG A 117 -3.28 -17.26 -21.92
N ARG A 118 -3.90 -16.83 -23.02
CA ARG A 118 -4.37 -17.73 -24.08
C ARG A 118 -3.19 -18.00 -25.02
N ASP A 119 -2.82 -19.24 -25.16
CA ASP A 119 -1.84 -19.64 -26.16
C ASP A 119 -2.35 -19.19 -27.54
N GLU A 120 -1.48 -18.47 -28.29
CA GLU A 120 -1.74 -18.00 -29.67
C GLU A 120 -2.68 -16.80 -29.85
N VAL A 121 -2.68 -15.81 -28.95
CA VAL A 121 -3.34 -14.53 -29.22
C VAL A 121 -2.40 -13.61 -30.02
N THR A 122 -2.83 -13.24 -31.25
CA THR A 122 -2.11 -12.27 -32.06
C THR A 122 -2.14 -10.89 -31.41
N GLY A 123 -0.98 -10.28 -31.21
CA GLY A 123 -0.86 -8.95 -30.57
C GLY A 123 -0.51 -9.01 -29.09
N ALA A 124 -0.32 -10.20 -28.50
CA ALA A 124 0.13 -10.36 -27.12
C ALA A 124 1.62 -10.73 -27.08
N VAL A 125 2.36 -10.13 -26.14
CA VAL A 125 3.79 -10.40 -25.91
C VAL A 125 4.08 -10.40 -24.42
N VAL A 126 4.92 -11.32 -23.97
CA VAL A 126 5.42 -11.34 -22.59
C VAL A 126 6.61 -10.40 -22.49
N PHE A 127 6.49 -9.43 -21.61
CA PHE A 127 7.54 -8.47 -21.28
C PHE A 127 8.13 -8.78 -19.90
N ALA A 128 9.45 -8.81 -19.81
CA ALA A 128 10.17 -8.92 -18.55
C ALA A 128 10.47 -7.52 -18.02
N GLY A 129 9.76 -7.13 -16.99
CA GLY A 129 9.95 -5.87 -16.27
C GLY A 129 10.63 -6.06 -14.93
N ILE A 130 10.93 -4.94 -14.28
CA ILE A 130 11.40 -4.91 -12.90
C ILE A 130 10.47 -4.00 -12.11
N GLU A 131 9.91 -4.52 -11.03
CA GLU A 131 9.16 -3.73 -10.04
C GLU A 131 9.96 -3.70 -8.74
N GLY A 132 10.53 -2.54 -8.43
CA GLY A 132 11.53 -2.44 -7.36
C GLY A 132 12.79 -3.24 -7.68
N SER A 133 13.13 -4.22 -6.85
CA SER A 133 14.24 -5.17 -7.07
C SER A 133 13.77 -6.51 -7.67
N ARG A 134 12.46 -6.70 -7.82
CA ARG A 134 11.85 -7.97 -8.21
C ARG A 134 11.59 -8.03 -9.73
N PRO A 135 12.11 -9.06 -10.43
CA PRO A 135 11.71 -9.30 -11.82
C PRO A 135 10.26 -9.80 -11.87
N VAL A 136 9.48 -9.24 -12.77
CA VAL A 136 8.07 -9.60 -12.99
C VAL A 136 7.83 -9.78 -14.48
N LEU A 137 7.19 -10.87 -14.86
CA LEU A 137 6.71 -11.10 -16.22
C LEU A 137 5.28 -10.57 -16.32
N VAL A 138 5.02 -9.76 -17.32
CA VAL A 138 3.68 -9.22 -17.62
C VAL A 138 3.33 -9.46 -19.08
N GLU A 139 2.06 -9.72 -19.36
CA GLU A 139 1.57 -9.77 -20.73
C GLU A 139 1.17 -8.37 -21.18
N ILE A 140 1.63 -7.99 -22.36
CA ILE A 140 1.27 -6.73 -23.01
C ILE A 140 0.45 -7.09 -24.24
N GLU A 141 -0.77 -6.58 -24.31
CA GLU A 141 -1.66 -6.74 -25.46
C GLU A 141 -1.75 -5.44 -26.26
N ALA A 142 -1.65 -5.55 -27.57
CA ALA A 142 -1.82 -4.44 -28.49
C ALA A 142 -2.96 -4.73 -29.48
N LEU A 143 -3.98 -3.88 -29.47
CA LEU A 143 -5.07 -3.93 -30.44
C LEU A 143 -4.80 -2.90 -31.55
N VAL A 144 -4.70 -3.37 -32.77
CA VAL A 144 -4.53 -2.51 -33.95
C VAL A 144 -5.77 -2.61 -34.83
N ALA A 145 -6.39 -1.48 -35.12
CA ALA A 145 -7.52 -1.39 -36.04
C ALA A 145 -7.19 -0.46 -37.22
N PRO A 146 -7.69 -0.73 -38.44
CA PRO A 146 -7.57 0.21 -39.55
C PRO A 146 -8.22 1.55 -39.19
N SER A 147 -7.50 2.64 -39.45
CA SER A 147 -8.09 3.98 -39.38
C SER A 147 -8.92 4.23 -40.64
N THR A 148 -10.18 4.58 -40.49
CA THR A 148 -11.04 5.05 -41.57
C THR A 148 -10.85 6.54 -41.83
#